data_777fd48153b8f9b34567858776ab49e5
#
_entry.id   777fd48153b8f9b34567858776ab49e5
#
_cell.length_a   1.000
_cell.length_b   1.000
_cell.length_c   1.000
_cell.angle_alpha   90.00
_cell.angle_beta   90.00
_cell.angle_gamma   90.00
#
_symmetry.space_group_name_H-M   'P 1'
#
loop_
_entity.id
_entity.type
_entity.pdbx_description
1 polymer ?
#
loop_
_entity_poly.entity_id
_entity_poly.type
_entity_poly.pdbx_seq_one_letter_code
_entity_poly.pdbx_strand_id
1 'polypeptide(L)'
;MMGYSLASTSYQESRTRLETYFDKTARKAWEDLTSDVPVSGIRATVRAGRDRMRDLLLSSLPADMQGMRLLDAGCGTGALAIAAAERGADVIAIDVSQGLIDVAQKRAPGHLSIDWRVGDMRNRDLGIFDHVVAMDSLIHYDLADVMGVLHAWSARANEIAFTFAPSTTLLKIMHAAGKAFPRNDRSPAIKPIAENRLKQEIESDMAGWTVNFSQRVSSGFYKSQAMGISRP
;
A
#
# COMPACT_ATOMS: atom_id res chain seq x y z
N MET A 1 2.55 -30.16 -3.24
CA MET A 1 1.39 -29.25 -3.14
C MET A 1 1.16 -28.93 -1.67
N MET A 2 1.85 -27.95 -1.12
CA MET A 2 1.50 -27.39 0.20
C MET A 2 0.50 -26.28 -0.02
N GLY A 3 -0.75 -26.50 0.41
CA GLY A 3 -1.80 -25.51 0.31
C GLY A 3 -1.48 -24.30 1.18
N TYR A 4 -1.29 -23.16 0.58
CA TYR A 4 -1.35 -21.86 1.25
C TYR A 4 -2.82 -21.58 1.64
N SER A 5 -3.25 -22.30 2.66
CA SER A 5 -4.54 -22.13 3.31
C SER A 5 -4.34 -21.30 4.56
N LEU A 6 -5.17 -20.25 4.68
CA LEU A 6 -5.37 -19.38 5.81
C LEU A 6 -4.29 -18.26 5.96
N ALA A 7 -4.79 -17.04 6.08
CA ALA A 7 -4.00 -15.90 6.51
C ALA A 7 -3.20 -16.28 7.74
N SER A 8 -1.88 -16.03 7.75
CA SER A 8 -1.07 -16.25 8.95
C SER A 8 -1.69 -15.49 10.11
N THR A 9 -1.58 -16.03 11.33
CA THR A 9 -2.10 -15.35 12.53
C THR A 9 -1.53 -13.93 12.62
N SER A 10 -0.26 -13.72 12.23
CA SER A 10 0.42 -12.42 12.23
C SER A 10 -0.22 -11.42 11.26
N TYR A 11 -0.64 -11.86 10.08
CA TYR A 11 -1.35 -11.02 9.12
C TYR A 11 -2.69 -10.56 9.68
N GLN A 12 -3.49 -11.47 10.20
CA GLN A 12 -4.81 -11.15 10.78
C GLN A 12 -4.69 -10.17 11.95
N GLU A 13 -3.74 -10.39 12.85
CA GLU A 13 -3.48 -9.49 13.96
C GLU A 13 -3.03 -8.10 13.50
N SER A 14 -2.17 -8.03 12.48
CA SER A 14 -1.71 -6.77 11.91
C SER A 14 -2.87 -6.02 11.25
N ARG A 15 -3.69 -6.73 10.45
CA ARG A 15 -4.88 -6.18 9.81
C ARG A 15 -5.88 -5.60 10.83
N THR A 16 -6.22 -6.35 11.88
CA THR A 16 -7.16 -5.88 12.93
C THR A 16 -6.62 -4.65 13.68
N ARG A 17 -5.30 -4.60 13.93
CA ARG A 17 -4.67 -3.42 14.52
C ARG A 17 -4.73 -2.20 13.60
N LEU A 18 -4.52 -2.39 12.30
CA LEU A 18 -4.62 -1.33 11.29
C LEU A 18 -6.05 -0.78 11.20
N GLU A 19 -7.04 -1.65 11.10
CA GLU A 19 -8.46 -1.30 11.10
C GLU A 19 -8.82 -0.45 12.32
N THR A 20 -8.50 -0.95 13.51
CA THR A 20 -8.79 -0.23 14.78
C THR A 20 -8.09 1.13 14.83
N TYR A 21 -6.83 1.21 14.37
CA TYR A 21 -6.07 2.46 14.41
C TYR A 21 -6.63 3.51 13.46
N PHE A 22 -6.89 3.14 12.20
CA PHE A 22 -7.37 4.07 11.19
C PHE A 22 -8.82 4.50 11.42
N ASP A 23 -9.67 3.63 11.93
CA ASP A 23 -11.07 3.98 12.21
C ASP A 23 -11.23 4.80 13.50
N LYS A 24 -10.47 4.49 14.57
CA LYS A 24 -10.69 5.09 15.89
C LYS A 24 -9.72 6.21 16.24
N THR A 25 -8.45 6.10 15.82
CA THR A 25 -7.38 6.96 16.34
C THR A 25 -6.86 7.96 15.32
N ALA A 26 -6.64 7.53 14.09
CA ALA A 26 -5.88 8.31 13.10
C ALA A 26 -6.72 8.88 11.96
N ARG A 27 -8.02 8.59 11.88
CA ARG A 27 -8.88 9.01 10.76
C ARG A 27 -8.71 10.48 10.41
N LYS A 28 -8.92 11.38 11.37
CA LYS A 28 -8.81 12.84 11.12
C LYS A 28 -7.39 13.27 10.76
N ALA A 29 -6.38 12.74 11.45
CA ALA A 29 -4.99 13.07 11.16
C ALA A 29 -4.57 12.60 9.76
N TRP A 30 -5.10 11.47 9.29
CA TRP A 30 -4.85 10.93 7.97
C TRP A 30 -5.63 11.68 6.89
N GLU A 31 -6.88 12.06 7.17
CA GLU A 31 -7.68 12.94 6.32
C GLU A 31 -6.96 14.27 6.10
N ASP A 32 -6.49 14.94 7.16
CA ASP A 32 -5.75 16.20 7.07
C ASP A 32 -4.42 16.02 6.31
N LEU A 33 -3.66 14.94 6.58
CA LEU A 33 -2.38 14.66 5.93
C LEU A 33 -2.52 14.45 4.42
N THR A 34 -3.62 13.88 3.98
CA THR A 34 -3.88 13.53 2.57
C THR A 34 -4.79 14.54 1.86
N SER A 35 -5.16 15.66 2.50
CA SER A 35 -5.94 16.77 1.92
C SER A 35 -5.03 17.91 1.47
N ASP A 36 -5.61 18.94 0.86
CA ASP A 36 -4.92 20.18 0.49
C ASP A 36 -4.78 21.18 1.65
N VAL A 37 -5.30 20.85 2.83
CA VAL A 37 -5.17 21.69 4.03
C VAL A 37 -3.69 21.90 4.35
N PRO A 38 -3.24 23.15 4.58
CA PRO A 38 -1.86 23.43 4.93
C PRO A 38 -1.40 22.64 6.16
N VAL A 39 -0.29 21.93 6.02
CA VAL A 39 0.37 21.20 7.11
C VAL A 39 1.79 21.73 7.25
N SER A 40 2.32 21.78 8.44
CA SER A 40 3.64 22.33 8.73
C SER A 40 4.66 21.27 9.12
N GLY A 41 5.94 21.63 9.04
CA GLY A 41 7.05 20.86 9.58
C GLY A 41 7.12 19.41 9.02
N ILE A 42 7.18 18.44 9.92
CA ILE A 42 7.31 17.00 9.60
C ILE A 42 6.18 16.51 8.68
N ARG A 43 4.94 16.94 8.93
CA ARG A 43 3.78 16.51 8.13
C ARG A 43 3.87 16.98 6.68
N ALA A 44 4.41 18.18 6.42
CA ALA A 44 4.64 18.67 5.06
C ALA A 44 5.66 17.81 4.30
N THR A 45 6.75 17.38 4.96
CA THR A 45 7.75 16.50 4.32
C THR A 45 7.20 15.11 4.05
N VAL A 46 6.32 14.59 4.93
CA VAL A 46 5.64 13.30 4.73
C VAL A 46 4.68 13.39 3.54
N ARG A 47 3.85 14.44 3.47
CA ARG A 47 2.93 14.67 2.33
C ARG A 47 3.70 14.72 1.01
N ALA A 48 4.71 15.58 0.92
CA ALA A 48 5.54 15.71 -0.29
C ALA A 48 6.24 14.40 -0.68
N GLY A 49 6.60 13.56 0.29
CA GLY A 49 7.16 12.24 0.05
C GLY A 49 6.12 11.28 -0.51
N ARG A 50 4.92 11.29 0.04
CA ARG A 50 3.79 10.47 -0.43
C ARG A 50 3.35 10.87 -1.84
N ASP A 51 3.28 12.16 -2.14
CA ASP A 51 2.93 12.64 -3.48
C ASP A 51 3.94 12.15 -4.52
N ARG A 52 5.24 12.29 -4.23
CA ARG A 52 6.31 11.73 -5.10
C ARG A 52 6.22 10.21 -5.24
N MET A 53 5.86 9.47 -4.20
CA MET A 53 5.70 8.03 -4.28
C MET A 53 4.49 7.64 -5.12
N ARG A 54 3.37 8.34 -4.98
CA ARG A 54 2.18 8.16 -5.83
C ARG A 54 2.53 8.41 -7.29
N ASP A 55 3.20 9.52 -7.60
CA ASP A 55 3.60 9.86 -8.97
C ASP A 55 4.55 8.80 -9.55
N LEU A 56 5.47 8.27 -8.74
CA LEU A 56 6.36 7.17 -9.13
C LEU A 56 5.57 5.90 -9.47
N LEU A 57 4.63 5.48 -8.61
CA LEU A 57 3.80 4.31 -8.88
C LEU A 57 2.91 4.52 -10.12
N LEU A 58 2.33 5.71 -10.26
CA LEU A 58 1.54 6.07 -11.44
C LEU A 58 2.39 6.12 -12.73
N SER A 59 3.67 6.45 -12.63
CA SER A 59 4.58 6.42 -13.80
C SER A 59 4.94 5.01 -14.26
N SER A 60 4.75 4.01 -13.41
CA SER A 60 4.94 2.59 -13.76
C SER A 60 3.69 1.96 -14.41
N LEU A 61 2.58 2.69 -14.45
CA LEU A 61 1.33 2.28 -15.07
C LEU A 61 1.17 2.95 -16.45
N PRO A 62 0.40 2.36 -17.37
CA PRO A 62 0.08 3.00 -18.64
C PRO A 62 -0.54 4.40 -18.47
N ALA A 63 -0.23 5.31 -19.39
CA ALA A 63 -0.83 6.65 -19.39
C ALA A 63 -2.32 6.62 -19.78
N ASP A 64 -2.70 5.72 -20.69
CA ASP A 64 -4.08 5.38 -21.04
C ASP A 64 -4.37 3.98 -20.48
N MET A 65 -5.37 3.89 -19.63
CA MET A 65 -5.79 2.66 -18.96
C MET A 65 -7.22 2.24 -19.37
N GLN A 66 -7.72 2.72 -20.51
CA GLN A 66 -9.04 2.35 -20.99
C GLN A 66 -9.14 0.82 -21.20
N GLY A 67 -10.19 0.22 -20.63
CA GLY A 67 -10.41 -1.23 -20.66
C GLY A 67 -9.51 -2.05 -19.73
N MET A 68 -8.60 -1.44 -18.98
CA MET A 68 -7.77 -2.10 -17.99
C MET A 68 -8.44 -2.09 -16.63
N ARG A 69 -8.28 -3.19 -15.89
CA ARG A 69 -8.75 -3.33 -14.51
C ARG A 69 -7.60 -3.16 -13.53
N LEU A 70 -7.79 -2.29 -12.54
CA LEU A 70 -6.80 -2.02 -11.50
C LEU A 70 -7.37 -2.28 -10.10
N LEU A 71 -6.58 -2.97 -9.27
CA LEU A 71 -6.81 -3.06 -7.83
C LEU A 71 -5.90 -2.07 -7.10
N ASP A 72 -6.48 -1.09 -6.39
CA ASP A 72 -5.76 -0.28 -5.39
C ASP A 72 -5.93 -0.91 -4.00
N ALA A 73 -4.89 -1.62 -3.56
CA ALA A 73 -4.90 -2.46 -2.38
C ALA A 73 -4.36 -1.72 -1.14
N GLY A 74 -5.25 -1.35 -0.23
CA GLY A 74 -4.98 -0.43 0.86
C GLY A 74 -5.03 1.02 0.37
N CYS A 75 -6.14 1.36 -0.30
CA CYS A 75 -6.30 2.62 -1.03
C CYS A 75 -6.34 3.87 -0.13
N GLY A 76 -6.57 3.69 1.18
CA GLY A 76 -6.69 4.79 2.13
C GLY A 76 -7.76 5.80 1.70
N THR A 77 -7.37 7.06 1.49
CA THR A 77 -8.27 8.15 1.07
C THR A 77 -8.41 8.28 -0.46
N GLY A 78 -7.99 7.27 -1.23
CA GLY A 78 -8.33 7.09 -2.63
C GLY A 78 -7.52 7.86 -3.65
N ALA A 79 -6.46 8.57 -3.28
CA ALA A 79 -5.74 9.46 -4.21
C ALA A 79 -5.14 8.72 -5.43
N LEU A 80 -4.65 7.48 -5.26
CA LEU A 80 -4.12 6.67 -6.36
C LEU A 80 -5.26 6.10 -7.20
N ALA A 81 -6.31 5.56 -6.56
CA ALA A 81 -7.49 5.05 -7.23
C ALA A 81 -8.14 6.09 -8.14
N ILE A 82 -8.29 7.33 -7.65
CA ILE A 82 -8.84 8.45 -8.43
C ILE A 82 -7.96 8.73 -9.66
N ALA A 83 -6.63 8.85 -9.46
CA ALA A 83 -5.71 9.14 -10.56
C ALA A 83 -5.67 8.01 -11.63
N ALA A 84 -5.83 6.74 -11.22
CA ALA A 84 -5.93 5.63 -12.16
C ALA A 84 -7.27 5.65 -12.92
N ALA A 85 -8.38 5.94 -12.24
CA ALA A 85 -9.68 6.10 -12.88
C ALA A 85 -9.75 7.28 -13.86
N GLU A 86 -9.04 8.39 -13.58
CA GLU A 86 -8.87 9.51 -14.51
C GLU A 86 -8.12 9.11 -15.79
N ARG A 87 -7.30 8.06 -15.74
CA ARG A 87 -6.66 7.44 -16.91
C ARG A 87 -7.55 6.44 -17.66
N GLY A 88 -8.79 6.23 -17.20
CA GLY A 88 -9.77 5.34 -17.81
C GLY A 88 -9.79 3.90 -17.26
N ALA A 89 -9.07 3.61 -16.18
CA ALA A 89 -9.09 2.29 -15.56
C ALA A 89 -10.45 1.97 -14.91
N ASP A 90 -10.87 0.68 -14.99
CA ASP A 90 -11.90 0.11 -14.13
C ASP A 90 -11.26 -0.24 -12.76
N VAL A 91 -11.52 0.58 -11.75
CA VAL A 91 -10.81 0.53 -10.47
C VAL A 91 -11.66 -0.12 -9.40
N ILE A 92 -11.09 -1.14 -8.73
CA ILE A 92 -11.54 -1.59 -7.41
C ILE A 92 -10.54 -1.03 -6.39
N ALA A 93 -11.06 -0.26 -5.44
CA ALA A 93 -10.25 0.34 -4.37
C ALA A 93 -10.68 -0.23 -3.02
N ILE A 94 -9.78 -0.94 -2.33
CA ILE A 94 -10.10 -1.64 -1.09
C ILE A 94 -9.22 -1.16 0.06
N ASP A 95 -9.84 -0.94 1.22
CA ASP A 95 -9.13 -0.66 2.47
C ASP A 95 -9.81 -1.39 3.65
N VAL A 96 -9.08 -1.61 4.72
CA VAL A 96 -9.64 -2.22 5.95
C VAL A 96 -10.50 -1.24 6.75
N SER A 97 -10.28 0.07 6.57
CA SER A 97 -10.93 1.15 7.30
C SER A 97 -12.15 1.69 6.55
N GLN A 98 -13.33 1.50 7.12
CA GLN A 98 -14.56 2.13 6.63
C GLN A 98 -14.43 3.65 6.62
N GLY A 99 -13.79 4.22 7.65
CA GLY A 99 -13.62 5.66 7.76
C GLY A 99 -12.77 6.27 6.67
N LEU A 100 -11.74 5.57 6.18
CA LEU A 100 -10.93 6.03 5.04
C LEU A 100 -11.69 5.89 3.71
N ILE A 101 -12.45 4.81 3.53
CA ILE A 101 -13.31 4.63 2.35
C ILE A 101 -14.37 5.73 2.26
N ASP A 102 -15.00 6.11 3.39
CA ASP A 102 -15.97 7.22 3.42
C ASP A 102 -15.34 8.55 2.95
N VAL A 103 -14.06 8.79 3.32
CA VAL A 103 -13.31 9.97 2.86
C VAL A 103 -12.99 9.87 1.38
N ALA A 104 -12.55 8.69 0.90
CA ALA A 104 -12.23 8.45 -0.49
C ALA A 104 -13.44 8.69 -1.40
N GLN A 105 -14.59 8.14 -1.05
CA GLN A 105 -15.86 8.34 -1.78
C GLN A 105 -16.26 9.82 -1.88
N LYS A 106 -16.10 10.59 -0.79
CA LYS A 106 -16.42 12.03 -0.78
C LYS A 106 -15.47 12.86 -1.64
N ARG A 107 -14.23 12.41 -1.84
CA ARG A 107 -13.21 13.10 -2.64
C ARG A 107 -13.27 12.74 -4.11
N ALA A 108 -13.79 11.57 -4.43
CA ALA A 108 -13.86 11.10 -5.81
C ALA A 108 -14.78 12.03 -6.62
N PRO A 109 -14.32 12.52 -7.79
CA PRO A 109 -15.16 13.24 -8.72
C PRO A 109 -16.37 12.38 -9.14
N GLY A 110 -17.57 12.98 -9.17
CA GLY A 110 -18.82 12.26 -9.40
C GLY A 110 -18.95 11.62 -10.80
N HIS A 111 -18.08 11.96 -11.73
CA HIS A 111 -18.04 11.33 -13.06
C HIS A 111 -17.17 10.07 -13.13
N LEU A 112 -16.37 9.78 -12.08
CA LEU A 112 -15.55 8.57 -12.02
C LEU A 112 -16.33 7.42 -11.37
N SER A 113 -16.26 6.25 -12.01
CA SER A 113 -16.82 5.02 -11.47
C SER A 113 -15.70 4.20 -10.81
N ILE A 114 -15.64 4.22 -9.47
CA ILE A 114 -14.68 3.44 -8.68
C ILE A 114 -15.46 2.56 -7.72
N ASP A 115 -15.17 1.27 -7.72
CA ASP A 115 -15.77 0.30 -6.79
C ASP A 115 -15.01 0.34 -5.44
N TRP A 116 -15.57 1.09 -4.49
CA TRP A 116 -15.02 1.26 -3.15
C TRP A 116 -15.44 0.13 -2.23
N ARG A 117 -14.47 -0.59 -1.67
CA ARG A 117 -14.73 -1.75 -0.80
C ARG A 117 -14.03 -1.62 0.54
N VAL A 118 -14.68 -2.12 1.59
CA VAL A 118 -14.07 -2.33 2.90
C VAL A 118 -13.76 -3.81 3.06
N GLY A 119 -12.53 -4.15 3.39
CA GLY A 119 -12.19 -5.56 3.57
C GLY A 119 -10.71 -5.93 3.45
N ASP A 120 -10.49 -7.21 3.25
CA ASP A 120 -9.15 -7.78 3.08
C ASP A 120 -8.70 -7.68 1.61
N MET A 121 -7.57 -7.01 1.36
CA MET A 121 -6.97 -6.86 0.02
C MET A 121 -6.57 -8.19 -0.64
N ARG A 122 -6.57 -9.31 0.12
CA ARG A 122 -6.32 -10.66 -0.39
C ARG A 122 -7.59 -11.42 -0.76
N ASN A 123 -8.78 -10.82 -0.56
CA ASN A 123 -10.04 -11.49 -0.85
C ASN A 123 -10.07 -11.99 -2.29
N ARG A 124 -10.40 -13.28 -2.47
CA ARG A 124 -10.42 -13.94 -3.79
C ARG A 124 -11.57 -13.46 -4.67
N ASP A 125 -12.62 -12.92 -4.08
CA ASP A 125 -13.82 -12.45 -4.79
C ASP A 125 -13.62 -11.07 -5.46
N LEU A 126 -12.41 -10.46 -5.33
CA LEU A 126 -12.08 -9.20 -6.01
C LEU A 126 -11.96 -9.36 -7.55
N GLY A 127 -11.70 -10.59 -8.04
CA GLY A 127 -11.60 -10.88 -9.47
C GLY A 127 -10.17 -10.85 -10.01
N ILE A 128 -10.05 -10.65 -11.33
CA ILE A 128 -8.78 -10.62 -12.08
C ILE A 128 -8.50 -9.17 -12.49
N PHE A 129 -7.23 -8.79 -12.52
CA PHE A 129 -6.75 -7.44 -12.80
C PHE A 129 -5.60 -7.45 -13.81
N ASP A 130 -5.45 -6.37 -14.53
CA ASP A 130 -4.24 -6.11 -15.32
C ASP A 130 -3.12 -5.63 -14.37
N HIS A 131 -3.46 -4.75 -13.44
CA HIS A 131 -2.53 -4.17 -12.48
C HIS A 131 -3.05 -4.27 -11.04
N VAL A 132 -2.15 -4.58 -10.11
CA VAL A 132 -2.38 -4.39 -8.66
C VAL A 132 -1.39 -3.35 -8.16
N VAL A 133 -1.89 -2.33 -7.47
CA VAL A 133 -1.04 -1.31 -6.85
C VAL A 133 -1.31 -1.25 -5.35
N ALA A 134 -0.26 -1.08 -4.55
CA ALA A 134 -0.35 -0.99 -3.09
C ALA A 134 0.62 0.05 -2.54
N MET A 135 0.11 1.23 -2.23
CA MET A 135 0.92 2.33 -1.71
C MET A 135 0.80 2.45 -0.19
N ASP A 136 1.94 2.31 0.52
CA ASP A 136 2.07 2.44 1.98
C ASP A 136 1.15 1.51 2.80
N SER A 137 0.60 0.46 2.19
CA SER A 137 -0.24 -0.54 2.86
C SER A 137 0.59 -1.72 3.40
N LEU A 138 1.63 -2.17 2.66
CA LEU A 138 2.45 -3.33 3.06
C LEU A 138 3.53 -3.00 4.10
N ILE A 139 3.76 -1.74 4.42
CA ILE A 139 4.80 -1.29 5.36
C ILE A 139 4.60 -1.80 6.80
N HIS A 140 3.41 -2.28 7.11
CA HIS A 140 3.02 -2.79 8.43
C HIS A 140 3.10 -4.31 8.57
N TYR A 141 3.48 -5.01 7.50
CA TYR A 141 3.56 -6.46 7.45
C TYR A 141 5.02 -6.93 7.39
N ASP A 142 5.32 -8.07 8.00
CA ASP A 142 6.65 -8.66 7.87
C ASP A 142 6.83 -9.35 6.50
N LEU A 143 8.05 -9.80 6.24
CA LEU A 143 8.39 -10.38 4.94
C LEU A 143 7.51 -11.58 4.58
N ALA A 144 7.23 -12.46 5.54
CA ALA A 144 6.41 -13.65 5.28
C ALA A 144 4.95 -13.28 4.95
N ASP A 145 4.39 -12.28 5.66
CA ASP A 145 3.05 -11.77 5.38
C ASP A 145 3.00 -11.05 4.02
N VAL A 146 4.04 -10.24 3.69
CA VAL A 146 4.16 -9.59 2.37
C VAL A 146 4.21 -10.63 1.26
N MET A 147 5.04 -11.67 1.38
CA MET A 147 5.08 -12.75 0.38
C MET A 147 3.73 -13.45 0.24
N GLY A 148 3.02 -13.71 1.35
CA GLY A 148 1.66 -14.26 1.31
C GLY A 148 0.65 -13.37 0.58
N VAL A 149 0.78 -12.04 0.68
CA VAL A 149 -0.01 -11.07 -0.08
C VAL A 149 0.36 -11.10 -1.56
N LEU A 150 1.64 -11.06 -1.89
CA LEU A 150 2.12 -11.12 -3.28
C LEU A 150 1.67 -12.41 -3.98
N HIS A 151 1.72 -13.56 -3.31
CA HIS A 151 1.16 -14.80 -3.83
C HIS A 151 -0.35 -14.73 -4.09
N ALA A 152 -1.12 -14.12 -3.18
CA ALA A 152 -2.55 -13.95 -3.40
C ALA A 152 -2.85 -13.07 -4.61
N TRP A 153 -2.05 -12.04 -4.87
CA TRP A 153 -2.19 -11.15 -6.02
C TRP A 153 -1.65 -11.76 -7.30
N SER A 154 -0.54 -12.51 -7.26
CA SER A 154 0.05 -13.16 -8.44
C SER A 154 -0.87 -14.18 -9.10
N ALA A 155 -1.85 -14.71 -8.38
CA ALA A 155 -2.87 -15.60 -8.92
C ALA A 155 -3.92 -14.88 -9.77
N ARG A 156 -3.92 -13.53 -9.79
CA ARG A 156 -4.99 -12.73 -10.39
C ARG A 156 -4.54 -11.47 -11.13
N ALA A 157 -3.24 -11.20 -11.17
CA ALA A 157 -2.68 -10.10 -11.95
C ALA A 157 -1.36 -10.54 -12.58
N ASN A 158 -0.95 -9.82 -13.64
CA ASN A 158 0.35 -10.04 -14.29
C ASN A 158 1.36 -8.96 -13.91
N GLU A 159 0.90 -7.84 -13.38
CA GLU A 159 1.73 -6.72 -12.94
C GLU A 159 1.31 -6.25 -11.54
N ILE A 160 2.30 -6.13 -10.65
CA ILE A 160 2.09 -5.70 -9.28
C ILE A 160 3.13 -4.63 -8.96
N ALA A 161 2.68 -3.44 -8.53
CA ALA A 161 3.53 -2.37 -8.03
C ALA A 161 3.17 -2.07 -6.58
N PHE A 162 4.14 -2.10 -5.69
CA PHE A 162 3.88 -1.93 -4.27
C PHE A 162 4.99 -1.18 -3.56
N THR A 163 4.71 -0.70 -2.36
CA THR A 163 5.73 -0.09 -1.51
C THR A 163 5.95 -0.89 -0.23
N PHE A 164 7.18 -0.83 0.26
CA PHE A 164 7.58 -1.37 1.56
C PHE A 164 8.51 -0.42 2.29
N ALA A 165 8.63 -0.56 3.60
CA ALA A 165 9.57 0.19 4.40
C ALA A 165 10.97 -0.42 4.25
N PRO A 166 11.95 0.30 3.67
CA PRO A 166 13.29 -0.25 3.51
C PRO A 166 14.01 -0.36 4.84
N SER A 167 14.71 -1.48 5.07
CA SER A 167 15.56 -1.66 6.26
C SER A 167 16.79 -0.77 6.16
N THR A 168 16.73 0.43 6.77
CA THR A 168 17.86 1.35 6.87
C THR A 168 18.31 1.51 8.31
N THR A 169 19.60 1.83 8.52
CA THR A 169 20.14 2.09 9.87
C THR A 169 19.35 3.19 10.58
N LEU A 170 18.92 4.23 9.85
CA LEU A 170 18.14 5.34 10.40
C LEU A 170 16.76 4.87 10.88
N LEU A 171 16.05 4.01 10.12
CA LEU A 171 14.77 3.43 10.56
C LEU A 171 14.94 2.54 11.80
N LYS A 172 16.05 1.78 11.90
CA LYS A 172 16.37 1.00 13.11
C LYS A 172 16.57 1.93 14.33
N ILE A 173 17.26 3.05 14.16
CA ILE A 173 17.45 4.05 15.23
C ILE A 173 16.14 4.72 15.62
N MET A 174 15.30 5.11 14.64
CA MET A 174 13.98 5.70 14.91
C MET A 174 13.05 4.73 15.63
N HIS A 175 13.08 3.44 15.31
CA HIS A 175 12.36 2.39 16.04
C HIS A 175 12.84 2.25 17.49
N ALA A 176 14.15 2.31 17.69
CA ALA A 176 14.71 2.25 19.06
C ALA A 176 14.29 3.48 19.87
N ALA A 177 14.36 4.69 19.31
CA ALA A 177 13.92 5.92 19.93
C ALA A 177 12.40 5.95 20.17
N GLY A 178 11.59 5.45 19.23
CA GLY A 178 10.13 5.38 19.36
C GLY A 178 9.64 4.49 20.52
N LYS A 179 10.46 3.56 21.01
CA LYS A 179 10.15 2.76 22.20
C LYS A 179 10.14 3.59 23.51
N ALA A 180 10.74 4.77 23.51
CA ALA A 180 10.80 5.66 24.67
C ALA A 180 9.56 6.58 24.84
N PHE A 181 8.65 6.63 23.86
CA PHE A 181 7.44 7.45 23.92
C PHE A 181 6.23 6.71 24.54
N PRO A 182 5.26 7.45 25.18
CA PRO A 182 4.08 6.84 25.82
C PRO A 182 3.26 5.97 24.86
N ARG A 183 2.67 4.90 25.40
CA ARG A 183 2.08 3.80 24.61
C ARG A 183 0.68 4.04 24.03
N ASN A 184 -0.02 5.11 24.39
CA ASN A 184 -1.46 5.23 24.16
C ASN A 184 -1.89 5.77 22.77
N ASP A 185 -0.95 6.25 21.91
CA ASP A 185 -1.28 6.85 20.61
C ASP A 185 -0.34 6.36 19.48
N ARG A 186 0.15 5.13 19.56
CA ARG A 186 1.15 4.65 18.62
C ARG A 186 0.52 4.19 17.31
N SER A 187 0.94 4.84 16.21
CA SER A 187 0.81 4.29 14.87
C SER A 187 1.23 2.81 14.84
N PRO A 188 0.52 1.95 14.09
CA PRO A 188 0.92 0.57 13.91
C PRO A 188 2.39 0.49 13.51
N ALA A 189 3.11 -0.47 14.09
CA ALA A 189 4.54 -0.60 13.87
C ALA A 189 4.86 -0.78 12.38
N ILE A 190 5.77 0.04 11.87
CA ILE A 190 6.37 -0.19 10.56
C ILE A 190 7.32 -1.38 10.69
N LYS A 191 7.25 -2.33 9.77
CA LYS A 191 8.10 -3.52 9.72
C LYS A 191 9.10 -3.40 8.56
N PRO A 192 10.34 -2.94 8.80
CA PRO A 192 11.32 -2.73 7.73
C PRO A 192 11.78 -4.05 7.13
N ILE A 193 11.84 -4.09 5.78
CA ILE A 193 12.30 -5.24 5.02
C ILE A 193 13.59 -4.85 4.25
N ALA A 194 14.58 -5.76 4.25
CA ALA A 194 15.78 -5.58 3.43
C ALA A 194 15.44 -5.85 1.96
N GLU A 195 15.72 -4.87 1.08
CA GLU A 195 15.38 -4.94 -0.34
C GLU A 195 15.93 -6.20 -1.03
N ASN A 196 17.22 -6.51 -0.82
CA ASN A 196 17.84 -7.68 -1.44
C ASN A 196 17.18 -9.00 -0.97
N ARG A 197 16.76 -9.06 0.29
CA ARG A 197 16.06 -10.24 0.81
C ARG A 197 14.68 -10.38 0.16
N LEU A 198 13.93 -9.30 0.03
CA LEU A 198 12.62 -9.33 -0.64
C LEU A 198 12.75 -9.75 -2.11
N LYS A 199 13.75 -9.22 -2.84
CA LYS A 199 14.04 -9.64 -4.23
C LYS A 199 14.35 -11.13 -4.32
N GLN A 200 15.22 -11.64 -3.46
CA GLN A 200 15.57 -13.06 -3.43
C GLN A 200 14.35 -13.96 -3.16
N GLU A 201 13.50 -13.60 -2.20
CA GLU A 201 12.28 -14.36 -1.91
C GLU A 201 11.30 -14.35 -3.10
N ILE A 202 11.12 -13.20 -3.77
CA ILE A 202 10.29 -13.10 -4.98
C ILE A 202 10.85 -14.01 -6.08
N GLU A 203 12.14 -13.90 -6.39
CA GLU A 203 12.79 -14.66 -7.47
C GLU A 203 12.81 -16.18 -7.20
N SER A 204 12.92 -16.60 -5.92
CA SER A 204 12.99 -18.01 -5.55
C SER A 204 11.64 -18.66 -5.36
N ASP A 205 10.62 -17.94 -4.87
CA ASP A 205 9.33 -18.50 -4.44
C ASP A 205 8.18 -18.18 -5.41
N MET A 206 8.32 -17.14 -6.26
CA MET A 206 7.31 -16.75 -7.24
C MET A 206 7.78 -17.11 -8.67
N ALA A 207 7.61 -18.36 -9.07
CA ALA A 207 8.06 -18.86 -10.37
C ALA A 207 7.52 -18.02 -11.55
N GLY A 208 8.41 -17.55 -12.41
CA GLY A 208 8.10 -16.73 -13.58
C GLY A 208 7.89 -15.24 -13.29
N TRP A 209 7.96 -14.80 -12.04
CA TRP A 209 7.92 -13.39 -11.68
C TRP A 209 9.32 -12.78 -11.64
N THR A 210 9.45 -11.55 -12.14
CA THR A 210 10.70 -10.79 -12.16
C THR A 210 10.49 -9.40 -11.57
N VAL A 211 11.54 -8.87 -10.93
CA VAL A 211 11.54 -7.49 -10.43
C VAL A 211 11.95 -6.56 -11.58
N ASN A 212 11.04 -5.70 -12.05
CA ASN A 212 11.25 -4.77 -13.16
C ASN A 212 11.82 -3.44 -12.71
N PHE A 213 11.42 -2.95 -11.55
CA PHE A 213 12.00 -1.74 -10.97
C PHE A 213 12.03 -1.81 -9.44
N SER A 214 12.92 -1.02 -8.86
CA SER A 214 12.94 -0.76 -7.43
C SER A 214 13.51 0.64 -7.21
N GLN A 215 12.72 1.55 -6.62
CA GLN A 215 13.11 2.94 -6.44
C GLN A 215 12.69 3.48 -5.08
N ARG A 216 13.62 4.19 -4.44
CA ARG A 216 13.40 4.78 -3.11
C ARG A 216 12.95 6.23 -3.22
N VAL A 217 11.94 6.58 -2.42
CA VAL A 217 11.57 7.96 -2.13
C VAL A 217 11.93 8.29 -0.69
N SER A 218 12.70 9.37 -0.52
CA SER A 218 13.11 9.90 0.78
C SER A 218 12.83 11.40 0.85
N SER A 219 11.97 11.80 1.78
CA SER A 219 11.58 13.20 2.01
C SER A 219 11.38 13.42 3.50
N GLY A 220 12.37 13.98 4.19
CA GLY A 220 12.35 14.15 5.63
C GLY A 220 12.08 12.84 6.35
N PHE A 221 10.94 12.76 7.04
CA PHE A 221 10.52 11.57 7.79
C PHE A 221 9.87 10.49 6.92
N TYR A 222 9.47 10.80 5.69
CA TYR A 222 8.95 9.80 4.76
C TYR A 222 10.11 9.04 4.10
N LYS A 223 10.14 7.72 4.29
CA LYS A 223 11.11 6.82 3.68
C LYS A 223 10.39 5.55 3.27
N SER A 224 10.17 5.39 1.98
CA SER A 224 9.49 4.23 1.40
C SER A 224 10.21 3.79 0.13
N GLN A 225 10.10 2.51 -0.21
CA GLN A 225 10.68 1.90 -1.39
C GLN A 225 9.56 1.34 -2.25
N ALA A 226 9.46 1.81 -3.49
CA ALA A 226 8.60 1.19 -4.49
C ALA A 226 9.32 0.00 -5.13
N MET A 227 8.55 -1.03 -5.47
CA MET A 227 9.00 -2.18 -6.25
C MET A 227 7.89 -2.60 -7.21
N GLY A 228 8.26 -2.84 -8.46
CA GLY A 228 7.40 -3.44 -9.47
C GLY A 228 7.86 -4.85 -9.79
N ILE A 229 6.92 -5.76 -9.91
CA ILE A 229 7.13 -7.14 -10.34
C ILE A 229 6.12 -7.50 -11.43
N SER A 230 6.55 -8.30 -12.38
CA SER A 230 5.68 -8.79 -13.46
C SER A 230 6.04 -10.21 -13.86
N ARG A 231 5.11 -10.84 -14.53
CA ARG A 231 5.34 -12.07 -15.29
C ARG A 231 4.99 -11.84 -16.77
N PRO A 232 5.68 -12.53 -17.68
CA PRO A 232 5.40 -12.47 -19.11
C PRO A 232 3.96 -12.88 -19.47
#